data_62036af31bd939f136459274763c5d3d
#
_entry.id   62036af31bd939f136459274763c5d3d
#
_cell.length_a   1.000
_cell.length_b   1.000
_cell.length_c   1.000
_cell.angle_alpha   90.00
_cell.angle_beta   90.00
_cell.angle_gamma   90.00
#
_symmetry.space_group_name_H-M   'P 1'
#
loop_
_entity.id
_entity.type
_entity.pdbx_description
1 polymer ?
#
loop_
_entity_poly.entity_id
_entity_poly.type
_entity_poly.pdbx_seq_one_letter_code
_entity_poly.pdbx_strand_id
1 'polypeptide(L)'
;MSMKTIITAVCAALALCGTCRADSLTDMNARNAKLPDYKALHNKIDNFSKPMMWLFVGDSITHGCMHTHTERNFVEHWMEIVKWEYGPKPGTRKDDIVVNTGVSGETATGFLPNAKWRLGQFKPDVVFIKFGINDANKIGDVEKFKKDLSAIVGMVRKAKAIPVLQVPMLTTDGRANRPAYAEAVRAVADKEKCLLVDHAAYWKEASGSDTAKNNWMNNDLHPNALGHRIMVYTIAKELGIEPKNSPTLKLPTP
;
A
#
# COMPACT_ATOMS: atom_id res chain seq x y z
N MET A 1 43.28 -34.36 -20.00
CA MET A 1 42.67 -33.05 -19.73
C MET A 1 43.21 -32.52 -18.41
N SER A 2 43.83 -31.37 -18.42
CA SER A 2 44.56 -30.80 -17.27
C SER A 2 43.60 -30.26 -16.21
N MET A 3 43.94 -30.46 -14.94
CA MET A 3 43.19 -29.97 -13.74
C MET A 3 42.93 -28.45 -13.76
N LYS A 4 43.66 -27.69 -14.58
CA LYS A 4 43.45 -26.25 -14.78
C LYS A 4 42.18 -25.91 -15.58
N THR A 5 41.73 -26.82 -16.47
CA THR A 5 40.54 -26.58 -17.32
C THR A 5 39.24 -26.77 -16.56
N ILE A 6 39.25 -27.60 -15.50
CA ILE A 6 38.05 -27.85 -14.67
C ILE A 6 37.77 -26.68 -13.71
N ILE A 7 38.83 -26.03 -13.21
CA ILE A 7 38.68 -24.89 -12.29
C ILE A 7 38.10 -23.65 -12.99
N THR A 8 38.46 -23.45 -14.27
CA THR A 8 37.93 -22.30 -15.04
C THR A 8 36.45 -22.46 -15.42
N ALA A 9 35.97 -23.68 -15.60
CA ALA A 9 34.57 -23.97 -15.89
C ALA A 9 33.63 -23.81 -14.67
N VAL A 10 34.15 -24.09 -13.46
CA VAL A 10 33.37 -23.94 -12.22
C VAL A 10 33.25 -22.47 -11.81
N CYS A 11 34.29 -21.64 -12.06
CA CYS A 11 34.20 -20.19 -11.79
C CYS A 11 33.28 -19.43 -12.77
N ALA A 12 33.12 -19.93 -14.00
CA ALA A 12 32.21 -19.31 -14.98
C ALA A 12 30.73 -19.66 -14.72
N ALA A 13 30.43 -20.79 -14.07
CA ALA A 13 29.05 -21.15 -13.71
C ALA A 13 28.55 -20.45 -12.44
N LEU A 14 29.43 -19.92 -11.59
CA LEU A 14 29.07 -19.14 -10.40
C LEU A 14 28.90 -17.66 -10.69
N ALA A 15 29.34 -17.17 -11.86
CA ALA A 15 29.18 -15.76 -12.26
C ALA A 15 27.84 -15.46 -12.98
N LEU A 16 27.00 -16.48 -13.25
CA LEU A 16 25.70 -16.32 -13.92
C LEU A 16 24.49 -16.48 -12.98
N CYS A 17 24.70 -16.60 -11.68
CA CYS A 17 23.61 -16.65 -10.68
C CYS A 17 23.49 -15.36 -9.85
N GLY A 18 23.91 -14.25 -10.42
CA GLY A 18 23.65 -12.91 -9.92
C GLY A 18 22.61 -12.23 -10.81
N THR A 19 21.44 -12.84 -11.01
CA THR A 19 20.27 -12.06 -11.40
C THR A 19 19.98 -11.16 -10.22
N CYS A 20 20.31 -9.89 -10.37
CA CYS A 20 19.86 -8.82 -9.49
C CYS A 20 18.32 -8.93 -9.47
N ARG A 21 17.76 -9.67 -8.49
CA ARG A 21 16.33 -9.75 -8.29
C ARG A 21 15.92 -8.35 -7.88
N ALA A 22 15.13 -7.67 -8.73
CA ALA A 22 14.52 -6.42 -8.34
C ALA A 22 13.74 -6.66 -7.03
N ASP A 23 13.79 -5.71 -6.12
CA ASP A 23 13.02 -5.81 -4.88
C ASP A 23 11.51 -5.64 -5.17
N SER A 24 10.66 -6.07 -4.24
CA SER A 24 9.21 -6.02 -4.42
C SER A 24 8.68 -4.60 -4.66
N LEU A 25 9.34 -3.58 -4.10
CA LEU A 25 8.97 -2.18 -4.30
C LEU A 25 9.22 -1.73 -5.74
N THR A 26 10.38 -2.09 -6.29
CA THR A 26 10.76 -1.77 -7.68
C THR A 26 9.86 -2.48 -8.68
N ASP A 27 9.56 -3.75 -8.46
CA ASP A 27 8.67 -4.55 -9.30
C ASP A 27 7.25 -3.99 -9.30
N MET A 28 6.73 -3.58 -8.14
CA MET A 28 5.40 -3.02 -8.02
C MET A 28 5.31 -1.61 -8.65
N ASN A 29 6.33 -0.76 -8.46
CA ASN A 29 6.38 0.53 -9.13
C ASN A 29 6.38 0.35 -10.65
N ALA A 30 7.20 -0.59 -11.18
CA ALA A 30 7.25 -0.89 -12.62
C ALA A 30 5.91 -1.44 -13.16
N ARG A 31 5.16 -2.22 -12.35
CA ARG A 31 3.80 -2.64 -12.68
C ARG A 31 2.85 -1.43 -12.78
N ASN A 32 2.85 -0.59 -11.76
CA ASN A 32 1.97 0.57 -11.68
C ASN A 32 2.26 1.57 -12.82
N ALA A 33 3.53 1.79 -13.15
CA ALA A 33 3.95 2.73 -14.19
C ALA A 33 3.39 2.40 -15.60
N LYS A 34 2.97 1.16 -15.83
CA LYS A 34 2.32 0.74 -17.08
C LYS A 34 0.85 1.14 -17.18
N LEU A 35 0.23 1.58 -16.07
CA LEU A 35 -1.19 1.88 -16.01
C LEU A 35 -1.49 3.35 -16.33
N PRO A 36 -2.62 3.65 -17.02
CA PRO A 36 -3.05 5.03 -17.24
C PRO A 36 -3.25 5.83 -15.97
N ASP A 37 -3.73 5.17 -14.90
CA ASP A 37 -3.95 5.78 -13.58
C ASP A 37 -2.64 6.30 -12.97
N TYR A 38 -1.50 5.65 -13.21
CA TYR A 38 -0.20 6.13 -12.74
C TYR A 38 0.16 7.47 -13.38
N LYS A 39 0.06 7.55 -14.71
CA LYS A 39 0.28 8.80 -15.43
C LYS A 39 -0.68 9.91 -14.99
N ALA A 40 -1.96 9.56 -14.79
CA ALA A 40 -2.97 10.50 -14.34
C ALA A 40 -2.66 11.01 -12.90
N LEU A 41 -2.19 10.13 -12.01
CA LEU A 41 -1.76 10.48 -10.67
C LEU A 41 -0.59 11.46 -10.70
N HIS A 42 0.48 11.15 -11.46
CA HIS A 42 1.65 12.01 -11.57
C HIS A 42 1.33 13.35 -12.20
N ASN A 43 0.50 13.39 -13.24
CA ASN A 43 0.04 14.65 -13.84
C ASN A 43 -0.73 15.53 -12.84
N LYS A 44 -1.47 14.92 -11.91
CA LYS A 44 -2.20 15.67 -10.88
C LYS A 44 -1.28 16.16 -9.76
N ILE A 45 -0.42 15.29 -9.23
CA ILE A 45 0.44 15.66 -8.09
C ILE A 45 1.52 16.66 -8.50
N ASP A 46 2.00 16.63 -9.75
CA ASP A 46 2.99 17.57 -10.25
C ASP A 46 2.37 18.90 -10.73
N ASN A 47 1.04 18.97 -10.78
CA ASN A 47 0.34 20.23 -11.00
C ASN A 47 0.15 21.00 -9.70
N PHE A 48 1.16 21.74 -9.28
CA PHE A 48 1.19 22.49 -8.04
C PHE A 48 0.20 23.66 -7.97
N SER A 49 -0.48 24.00 -9.07
CA SER A 49 -1.50 25.07 -9.09
C SER A 49 -2.88 24.61 -8.61
N LYS A 50 -3.08 23.29 -8.44
CA LYS A 50 -4.36 22.70 -7.99
C LYS A 50 -4.15 21.81 -6.78
N PRO A 51 -4.82 22.10 -5.67
CA PRO A 51 -4.82 21.16 -4.53
C PRO A 51 -5.52 19.86 -4.91
N MET A 52 -5.11 18.78 -4.26
CA MET A 52 -5.70 17.44 -4.41
C MET A 52 -6.43 17.02 -3.13
N MET A 53 -7.44 16.20 -3.30
CA MET A 53 -8.09 15.51 -2.20
C MET A 53 -7.74 14.02 -2.24
N TRP A 54 -7.11 13.56 -1.18
CA TRP A 54 -6.69 12.19 -0.94
C TRP A 54 -7.64 11.55 0.06
N LEU A 55 -8.34 10.50 -0.31
CA LEU A 55 -9.28 9.80 0.56
C LEU A 55 -8.77 8.40 0.89
N PHE A 56 -8.81 8.05 2.17
CA PHE A 56 -8.47 6.71 2.65
C PHE A 56 -9.72 6.04 3.20
N VAL A 57 -10.06 4.87 2.64
CA VAL A 57 -11.14 4.01 3.11
C VAL A 57 -10.56 2.67 3.55
N GLY A 58 -11.06 2.12 4.65
CA GLY A 58 -10.52 0.88 5.19
C GLY A 58 -11.01 0.56 6.59
N ASP A 59 -10.28 -0.34 7.21
CA ASP A 59 -10.53 -0.90 8.54
C ASP A 59 -9.83 -0.13 9.69
N SER A 60 -9.62 -0.81 10.83
CA SER A 60 -8.95 -0.25 12.02
C SER A 60 -7.52 0.22 11.76
N ILE A 61 -6.80 -0.41 10.82
CA ILE A 61 -5.41 -0.04 10.50
C ILE A 61 -5.40 1.30 9.75
N THR A 62 -6.38 1.53 8.86
CA THR A 62 -6.59 2.82 8.21
C THR A 62 -7.08 3.86 9.22
N HIS A 63 -8.03 3.49 10.08
CA HIS A 63 -8.54 4.37 11.13
C HIS A 63 -7.41 4.88 12.03
N GLY A 64 -6.54 3.98 12.52
CA GLY A 64 -5.38 4.29 13.35
C GLY A 64 -5.70 4.51 14.82
N CYS A 65 -6.85 5.07 15.17
CA CYS A 65 -7.25 5.36 16.55
C CYS A 65 -7.15 4.12 17.44
N MET A 66 -6.78 4.32 18.71
CA MET A 66 -6.61 3.33 19.75
C MET A 66 -5.41 2.38 19.54
N HIS A 67 -5.09 2.02 18.29
CA HIS A 67 -4.07 1.02 17.98
C HIS A 67 -2.67 1.60 17.76
N THR A 68 -2.55 2.92 17.59
CA THR A 68 -1.25 3.60 17.41
C THR A 68 -0.68 4.16 18.71
N HIS A 69 -1.41 4.06 19.83
CA HIS A 69 -1.00 4.59 21.13
C HIS A 69 -0.53 6.04 21.08
N THR A 70 -1.32 6.93 20.46
CA THR A 70 -1.04 8.36 20.26
C THR A 70 0.00 8.69 19.19
N GLU A 71 0.62 7.69 18.57
CA GLU A 71 1.53 7.89 17.46
C GLU A 71 0.76 8.07 16.13
N ARG A 72 1.42 8.67 15.15
CA ARG A 72 0.84 8.87 13.81
C ARG A 72 0.64 7.54 13.07
N ASN A 73 -0.50 7.40 12.42
CA ASN A 73 -0.75 6.29 11.48
C ASN A 73 -0.21 6.62 10.07
N PHE A 74 -0.27 5.64 9.15
CA PHE A 74 0.25 5.81 7.79
C PHE A 74 -0.49 6.87 6.96
N VAL A 75 -1.76 7.16 7.27
CA VAL A 75 -2.53 8.23 6.59
C VAL A 75 -2.01 9.60 7.00
N GLU A 76 -1.70 9.80 8.28
CA GLU A 76 -1.12 11.03 8.80
C GLU A 76 0.31 11.25 8.29
N HIS A 77 1.09 10.18 8.17
CA HIS A 77 2.40 10.23 7.52
C HIS A 77 2.29 10.57 6.03
N TRP A 78 1.28 10.02 5.32
CA TRP A 78 1.01 10.39 3.93
C TRP A 78 0.66 11.87 3.80
N MET A 79 -0.13 12.39 4.72
CA MET A 79 -0.45 13.83 4.76
C MET A 79 0.81 14.68 4.90
N GLU A 80 1.75 14.30 5.75
CA GLU A 80 3.03 14.98 5.91
C GLU A 80 3.81 14.99 4.58
N ILE A 81 3.95 13.80 3.94
CA ILE A 81 4.66 13.67 2.67
C ILE A 81 4.05 14.57 1.60
N VAL A 82 2.77 14.46 1.32
CA VAL A 82 2.17 15.15 0.17
C VAL A 82 2.05 16.65 0.39
N LYS A 83 1.78 17.11 1.61
CA LYS A 83 1.59 18.54 1.88
C LYS A 83 2.89 19.30 2.08
N TRP A 84 3.84 18.68 2.79
CA TRP A 84 5.02 19.38 3.28
C TRP A 84 6.33 18.94 2.65
N GLU A 85 6.45 17.70 2.23
CA GLU A 85 7.71 17.15 1.73
C GLU A 85 7.76 17.05 0.20
N TYR A 86 6.60 16.91 -0.49
CA TYR A 86 6.52 16.78 -1.95
C TYR A 86 6.49 18.13 -2.66
N GLY A 87 7.34 18.27 -3.69
CA GLY A 87 7.41 19.45 -4.54
C GLY A 87 8.74 20.21 -4.41
N PRO A 88 8.88 21.35 -5.11
CA PRO A 88 10.12 22.11 -5.19
C PRO A 88 10.58 22.76 -3.89
N LYS A 89 9.67 22.97 -2.94
CA LYS A 89 9.97 23.49 -1.61
C LYS A 89 8.98 22.96 -0.58
N PRO A 90 9.33 22.93 0.70
CA PRO A 90 8.40 22.52 1.76
C PRO A 90 7.07 23.29 1.70
N GLY A 91 5.97 22.57 1.88
CA GLY A 91 4.62 23.15 1.88
C GLY A 91 4.12 23.57 0.50
N THR A 92 4.74 23.15 -0.60
CA THR A 92 4.26 23.44 -1.96
C THR A 92 2.81 22.99 -2.16
N ARG A 93 2.40 21.89 -1.55
CA ARG A 93 1.06 21.32 -1.61
C ARG A 93 0.29 21.44 -0.28
N LYS A 94 0.57 22.47 0.53
CA LYS A 94 -0.03 22.66 1.86
C LYS A 94 -1.57 22.69 1.84
N ASP A 95 -2.19 23.07 0.71
CA ASP A 95 -3.62 23.15 0.52
C ASP A 95 -4.27 21.82 0.11
N ASP A 96 -3.49 20.75 -0.10
CA ASP A 96 -4.03 19.41 -0.30
C ASP A 96 -4.84 18.97 0.94
N ILE A 97 -5.89 18.21 0.71
CA ILE A 97 -6.75 17.69 1.77
C ILE A 97 -6.58 16.17 1.84
N VAL A 98 -6.28 15.66 3.02
CA VAL A 98 -6.24 14.23 3.31
C VAL A 98 -7.38 13.88 4.24
N VAL A 99 -8.25 12.97 3.81
CA VAL A 99 -9.43 12.52 4.55
C VAL A 99 -9.28 11.05 4.88
N ASN A 100 -9.44 10.71 6.15
CA ASN A 100 -9.46 9.34 6.63
C ASN A 100 -10.88 8.96 7.04
N THR A 101 -11.50 8.01 6.32
CA THR A 101 -12.81 7.46 6.65
C THR A 101 -12.73 5.98 7.05
N GLY A 102 -11.57 5.52 7.51
CA GLY A 102 -11.38 4.19 8.08
C GLY A 102 -12.28 3.96 9.29
N VAL A 103 -12.81 2.73 9.47
CA VAL A 103 -13.64 2.35 10.62
C VAL A 103 -13.15 1.02 11.18
N SER A 104 -12.86 1.00 12.47
CA SER A 104 -12.38 -0.21 13.15
C SER A 104 -13.36 -1.38 12.99
N GLY A 105 -12.82 -2.54 12.62
CA GLY A 105 -13.62 -3.76 12.41
C GLY A 105 -14.35 -3.83 11.08
N GLU A 106 -14.20 -2.85 10.20
CA GLU A 106 -14.91 -2.80 8.91
C GLU A 106 -14.42 -3.84 7.91
N THR A 107 -15.33 -4.28 7.06
CA THR A 107 -15.11 -5.17 5.91
C THR A 107 -15.49 -4.47 4.61
N ALA A 108 -15.04 -4.97 3.46
CA ALA A 108 -15.48 -4.46 2.16
C ALA A 108 -17.01 -4.55 2.02
N THR A 109 -17.61 -5.64 2.49
CA THR A 109 -19.08 -5.82 2.52
C THR A 109 -19.78 -4.76 3.37
N GLY A 110 -19.26 -4.47 4.57
CA GLY A 110 -19.87 -3.48 5.48
C GLY A 110 -19.68 -2.04 5.02
N PHE A 111 -18.63 -1.76 4.24
CA PHE A 111 -18.40 -0.45 3.64
C PHE A 111 -19.46 -0.08 2.58
N LEU A 112 -19.90 -1.02 1.75
CA LEU A 112 -20.76 -0.77 0.59
C LEU A 112 -22.04 0.00 0.91
N PRO A 113 -22.84 -0.36 1.94
CA PRO A 113 -24.02 0.42 2.31
C PRO A 113 -23.72 1.85 2.74
N ASN A 114 -22.52 2.07 3.28
CA ASN A 114 -22.06 3.35 3.80
C ASN A 114 -21.22 4.16 2.81
N ALA A 115 -20.99 3.63 1.60
CA ALA A 115 -20.09 4.24 0.62
C ALA A 115 -20.53 5.66 0.22
N LYS A 116 -21.85 5.95 0.14
CA LYS A 116 -22.35 7.29 -0.14
C LYS A 116 -21.91 8.30 0.92
N TRP A 117 -21.91 7.90 2.18
CA TRP A 117 -21.47 8.71 3.31
C TRP A 117 -19.94 8.81 3.40
N ARG A 118 -19.22 7.71 3.24
CA ARG A 118 -17.77 7.61 3.51
C ARG A 118 -16.89 7.91 2.28
N LEU A 119 -17.46 7.92 1.08
CA LEU A 119 -16.78 8.24 -0.18
C LEU A 119 -17.55 9.27 -0.98
N GLY A 120 -18.84 9.05 -1.19
CA GLY A 120 -19.63 9.80 -2.17
C GLY A 120 -19.88 11.26 -1.84
N GLN A 121 -19.79 11.67 -0.56
CA GLN A 121 -19.90 13.07 -0.16
C GLN A 121 -18.63 13.90 -0.44
N PHE A 122 -17.50 13.22 -0.61
CA PHE A 122 -16.23 13.84 -0.96
C PHE A 122 -16.07 13.87 -2.49
N LYS A 123 -15.23 14.72 -2.99
CA LYS A 123 -14.82 14.76 -4.40
C LYS A 123 -13.32 14.44 -4.51
N PRO A 124 -12.90 13.22 -4.16
CA PRO A 124 -11.51 12.87 -4.11
C PRO A 124 -10.88 12.81 -5.50
N ASP A 125 -9.58 13.12 -5.57
CA ASP A 125 -8.75 12.85 -6.74
C ASP A 125 -8.22 11.43 -6.73
N VAL A 126 -7.89 10.93 -5.53
CA VAL A 126 -7.32 9.60 -5.30
C VAL A 126 -8.01 8.94 -4.11
N VAL A 127 -8.34 7.66 -4.23
CA VAL A 127 -8.92 6.87 -3.13
C VAL A 127 -8.06 5.64 -2.86
N PHE A 128 -7.48 5.59 -1.67
CA PHE A 128 -6.80 4.41 -1.15
C PHE A 128 -7.81 3.47 -0.50
N ILE A 129 -7.80 2.20 -0.89
CA ILE A 129 -8.77 1.19 -0.47
C ILE A 129 -8.04 0.04 0.20
N LYS A 130 -8.26 -0.17 1.50
CA LYS A 130 -7.57 -1.18 2.29
C LYS A 130 -8.57 -2.02 3.11
N PHE A 131 -8.92 -3.19 2.59
CA PHE A 131 -9.75 -4.21 3.24
C PHE A 131 -9.10 -5.60 3.09
N GLY A 132 -9.65 -6.61 3.73
CA GLY A 132 -9.23 -8.00 3.61
C GLY A 132 -8.97 -8.68 4.97
N ILE A 133 -8.47 -7.96 5.97
CA ILE A 133 -8.18 -8.54 7.28
C ILE A 133 -9.46 -8.95 8.01
N ASN A 134 -10.43 -8.05 8.10
CA ASN A 134 -11.71 -8.35 8.74
C ASN A 134 -12.60 -9.22 7.86
N ASP A 135 -12.48 -9.10 6.54
CA ASP A 135 -13.19 -9.96 5.60
C ASP A 135 -12.80 -11.43 5.79
N ALA A 136 -11.49 -11.69 5.95
CA ALA A 136 -10.97 -13.01 6.26
C ALA A 136 -11.50 -13.56 7.61
N ASN A 137 -11.69 -12.67 8.59
CA ASN A 137 -12.10 -13.07 9.93
C ASN A 137 -13.61 -13.25 10.09
N LYS A 138 -14.39 -12.40 9.45
CA LYS A 138 -15.83 -12.26 9.71
C LYS A 138 -16.70 -12.82 8.59
N ILE A 139 -16.24 -12.78 7.35
CA ILE A 139 -17.00 -13.20 6.18
C ILE A 139 -16.58 -14.59 5.71
N GLY A 140 -15.26 -14.83 5.57
CA GLY A 140 -14.72 -16.12 5.17
C GLY A 140 -14.97 -16.53 3.71
N ASP A 141 -15.51 -15.62 2.87
CA ASP A 141 -15.83 -15.85 1.46
C ASP A 141 -14.98 -14.94 0.57
N VAL A 142 -13.95 -15.52 -0.04
CA VAL A 142 -12.97 -14.80 -0.89
C VAL A 142 -13.61 -14.30 -2.18
N GLU A 143 -14.51 -15.05 -2.79
CA GLU A 143 -15.17 -14.63 -4.05
C GLU A 143 -16.14 -13.48 -3.80
N LYS A 144 -16.87 -13.51 -2.69
CA LYS A 144 -17.67 -12.37 -2.26
C LYS A 144 -16.80 -11.14 -2.00
N PHE A 145 -15.66 -11.30 -1.33
CA PHE A 145 -14.71 -10.21 -1.09
C PHE A 145 -14.20 -9.58 -2.39
N LYS A 146 -13.79 -10.39 -3.40
CA LYS A 146 -13.41 -9.88 -4.72
C LYS A 146 -14.51 -9.08 -5.39
N LYS A 147 -15.75 -9.57 -5.32
CA LYS A 147 -16.92 -8.88 -5.88
C LYS A 147 -17.16 -7.53 -5.20
N ASP A 148 -17.12 -7.51 -3.87
CA ASP A 148 -17.35 -6.31 -3.09
C ASP A 148 -16.22 -5.28 -3.33
N LEU A 149 -14.98 -5.73 -3.40
CA LEU A 149 -13.83 -4.88 -3.70
C LEU A 149 -13.91 -4.27 -5.11
N SER A 150 -14.29 -5.07 -6.13
CA SER A 150 -14.56 -4.56 -7.49
C SER A 150 -15.70 -3.53 -7.51
N ALA A 151 -16.74 -3.72 -6.70
CA ALA A 151 -17.83 -2.75 -6.59
C ALA A 151 -17.35 -1.42 -6.00
N ILE A 152 -16.48 -1.46 -4.98
CA ILE A 152 -15.87 -0.25 -4.39
C ILE A 152 -15.01 0.48 -5.45
N VAL A 153 -14.18 -0.25 -6.21
CA VAL A 153 -13.40 0.33 -7.33
C VAL A 153 -14.32 1.02 -8.34
N GLY A 154 -15.43 0.37 -8.70
CA GLY A 154 -16.43 0.95 -9.61
C GLY A 154 -17.04 2.25 -9.09
N MET A 155 -17.30 2.34 -7.77
CA MET A 155 -17.78 3.58 -7.14
C MET A 155 -16.73 4.70 -7.21
N VAL A 156 -15.45 4.38 -6.96
CA VAL A 156 -14.35 5.34 -7.07
C VAL A 156 -14.22 5.88 -8.48
N ARG A 157 -14.26 5.00 -9.50
CA ARG A 157 -14.21 5.42 -10.91
C ARG A 157 -15.42 6.26 -11.31
N LYS A 158 -16.62 5.93 -10.82
CA LYS A 158 -17.82 6.74 -11.03
C LYS A 158 -17.68 8.14 -10.43
N ALA A 159 -16.97 8.27 -9.33
CA ALA A 159 -16.60 9.57 -8.75
C ALA A 159 -15.48 10.31 -9.52
N LYS A 160 -14.96 9.72 -10.62
CA LYS A 160 -13.83 10.24 -11.41
C LYS A 160 -12.52 10.34 -10.62
N ALA A 161 -12.37 9.53 -9.58
CA ALA A 161 -11.18 9.41 -8.78
C ALA A 161 -10.30 8.23 -9.24
N ILE A 162 -9.02 8.28 -8.88
CA ILE A 162 -8.04 7.22 -9.14
C ILE A 162 -8.09 6.22 -7.98
N PRO A 163 -8.45 4.94 -8.22
CA PRO A 163 -8.43 3.91 -7.19
C PRO A 163 -7.00 3.37 -6.98
N VAL A 164 -6.59 3.26 -5.72
CA VAL A 164 -5.37 2.59 -5.29
C VAL A 164 -5.75 1.49 -4.33
N LEU A 165 -5.64 0.24 -4.76
CA LEU A 165 -5.86 -0.91 -3.90
C LEU A 165 -4.62 -1.17 -3.04
N GLN A 166 -4.82 -1.54 -1.79
CA GLN A 166 -3.74 -1.87 -0.87
C GLN A 166 -3.89 -3.33 -0.39
N VAL A 167 -2.90 -4.17 -0.70
CA VAL A 167 -2.79 -5.50 -0.08
C VAL A 167 -2.51 -5.30 1.41
N PRO A 168 -3.27 -5.91 2.32
CA PRO A 168 -2.98 -5.83 3.74
C PRO A 168 -1.55 -6.30 4.05
N MET A 169 -0.90 -5.65 5.03
CA MET A 169 0.40 -6.08 5.52
C MET A 169 0.29 -7.44 6.21
N LEU A 170 1.43 -8.07 6.45
CA LEU A 170 1.50 -9.30 7.24
C LEU A 170 1.09 -9.05 8.70
N THR A 171 0.61 -10.10 9.34
CA THR A 171 0.22 -10.12 10.75
C THR A 171 0.99 -11.21 11.51
N THR A 172 0.90 -11.24 12.83
CA THR A 172 1.50 -12.29 13.66
C THR A 172 0.47 -13.29 14.20
N ASP A 173 -0.82 -13.11 13.88
CA ASP A 173 -1.92 -13.95 14.37
C ASP A 173 -1.99 -15.36 13.75
N GLY A 174 -1.10 -15.67 12.78
CA GLY A 174 -0.96 -17.00 12.19
C GLY A 174 -2.17 -17.54 11.41
N ARG A 175 -3.11 -16.68 11.04
CA ARG A 175 -4.33 -17.13 10.35
C ARG A 175 -4.06 -17.59 8.93
N ALA A 176 -4.32 -18.88 8.67
CA ALA A 176 -4.03 -19.55 7.41
C ALA A 176 -4.77 -18.99 6.19
N ASN A 177 -5.91 -18.30 6.37
CA ASN A 177 -6.70 -17.75 5.26
C ASN A 177 -6.23 -16.38 4.77
N ARG A 178 -5.33 -15.69 5.48
CA ARG A 178 -4.84 -14.36 5.11
C ARG A 178 -4.22 -14.27 3.72
N PRO A 179 -3.36 -15.22 3.28
CA PRO A 179 -2.77 -15.18 1.95
C PRO A 179 -3.81 -15.16 0.84
N ALA A 180 -4.93 -15.89 0.98
CA ALA A 180 -5.99 -15.91 -0.03
C ALA A 180 -6.63 -14.53 -0.25
N TYR A 181 -6.77 -13.72 0.81
CA TYR A 181 -7.30 -12.35 0.71
C TYR A 181 -6.27 -11.38 0.13
N ALA A 182 -4.99 -11.56 0.42
CA ALA A 182 -3.92 -10.81 -0.24
C ALA A 182 -3.93 -11.06 -1.77
N GLU A 183 -4.00 -12.34 -2.19
CA GLU A 183 -4.12 -12.70 -3.61
C GLU A 183 -5.41 -12.17 -4.24
N ALA A 184 -6.52 -12.14 -3.50
CA ALA A 184 -7.77 -11.57 -4.00
C ALA A 184 -7.63 -10.08 -4.31
N VAL A 185 -6.92 -9.29 -3.49
CA VAL A 185 -6.65 -7.87 -3.76
C VAL A 185 -5.81 -7.72 -5.03
N ARG A 186 -4.73 -8.52 -5.20
CA ARG A 186 -3.89 -8.52 -6.40
C ARG A 186 -4.71 -8.83 -7.65
N ALA A 187 -5.52 -9.90 -7.59
CA ALA A 187 -6.37 -10.32 -8.70
C ALA A 187 -7.39 -9.25 -9.10
N VAL A 188 -8.00 -8.56 -8.13
CA VAL A 188 -8.92 -7.44 -8.40
C VAL A 188 -8.17 -6.26 -9.01
N ALA A 189 -6.97 -5.92 -8.49
CA ALA A 189 -6.16 -4.85 -9.05
C ALA A 189 -5.80 -5.09 -10.52
N ASP A 190 -5.46 -6.33 -10.87
CA ASP A 190 -5.14 -6.70 -12.26
C ASP A 190 -6.36 -6.69 -13.16
N LYS A 191 -7.49 -7.25 -12.69
CA LYS A 191 -8.76 -7.25 -13.41
C LYS A 191 -9.26 -5.83 -13.69
N GLU A 192 -9.27 -4.99 -12.67
CA GLU A 192 -9.80 -3.62 -12.74
C GLU A 192 -8.75 -2.60 -13.24
N LYS A 193 -7.50 -3.06 -13.51
CA LYS A 193 -6.36 -2.22 -13.92
C LYS A 193 -6.14 -1.03 -12.96
N CYS A 194 -6.19 -1.32 -11.65
CA CYS A 194 -5.96 -0.33 -10.60
C CYS A 194 -4.48 -0.21 -10.24
N LEU A 195 -4.10 0.94 -9.71
CA LEU A 195 -2.87 1.05 -8.94
C LEU A 195 -2.93 0.11 -7.74
N LEU A 196 -1.79 -0.47 -7.39
CA LEU A 196 -1.65 -1.41 -6.29
C LEU A 196 -0.50 -1.01 -5.39
N VAL A 197 -0.71 -1.12 -4.09
CA VAL A 197 0.33 -1.06 -3.07
C VAL A 197 0.35 -2.40 -2.35
N ASP A 198 1.47 -3.10 -2.38
CA ASP A 198 1.59 -4.46 -1.85
C ASP A 198 2.39 -4.49 -0.55
N HIS A 199 1.76 -4.10 0.53
CA HIS A 199 2.37 -4.14 1.85
C HIS A 199 2.85 -5.55 2.23
N ALA A 200 2.10 -6.60 1.89
CA ALA A 200 2.48 -7.97 2.24
C ALA A 200 3.77 -8.41 1.55
N ALA A 201 3.96 -8.06 0.27
CA ALA A 201 5.17 -8.41 -0.48
C ALA A 201 6.40 -7.75 0.13
N TYR A 202 6.35 -6.44 0.37
CA TYR A 202 7.46 -5.72 0.99
C TYR A 202 7.74 -6.18 2.43
N TRP A 203 6.69 -6.39 3.24
CA TRP A 203 6.85 -6.87 4.61
C TRP A 203 7.51 -8.25 4.66
N LYS A 204 7.11 -9.16 3.77
CA LYS A 204 7.76 -10.48 3.62
C LYS A 204 9.23 -10.35 3.25
N GLU A 205 9.56 -9.52 2.27
CA GLU A 205 10.93 -9.28 1.84
C GLU A 205 11.77 -8.69 2.98
N ALA A 206 11.31 -7.61 3.60
CA ALA A 206 12.02 -6.88 4.64
C ALA A 206 12.10 -7.66 5.98
N SER A 207 11.14 -8.55 6.26
CA SER A 207 11.20 -9.44 7.44
C SER A 207 12.00 -10.72 7.21
N GLY A 208 12.09 -11.17 5.96
CA GLY A 208 12.57 -12.50 5.61
C GLY A 208 11.63 -13.64 6.05
N SER A 209 10.34 -13.34 6.29
CA SER A 209 9.35 -14.25 6.85
C SER A 209 7.96 -14.01 6.26
N ASP A 210 7.10 -15.01 6.32
CA ASP A 210 5.67 -14.91 5.98
C ASP A 210 4.82 -14.27 7.10
N THR A 211 5.45 -13.82 8.18
CA THR A 211 4.82 -13.10 9.28
C THR A 211 5.49 -11.75 9.50
N ALA A 212 4.75 -10.81 10.09
CA ALA A 212 5.31 -9.53 10.48
C ALA A 212 6.41 -9.68 11.54
N LYS A 213 7.36 -8.73 11.57
CA LYS A 213 8.28 -8.63 12.71
C LYS A 213 7.53 -8.12 13.94
N ASN A 214 7.77 -8.70 15.10
CA ASN A 214 7.09 -8.30 16.33
C ASN A 214 7.34 -6.82 16.68
N ASN A 215 8.52 -6.28 16.40
CA ASN A 215 8.83 -4.87 16.64
C ASN A 215 8.14 -3.88 15.67
N TRP A 216 7.39 -4.37 14.66
CA TRP A 216 6.55 -3.56 13.79
C TRP A 216 5.08 -3.55 14.22
N MET A 217 4.74 -4.38 15.20
CA MET A 217 3.36 -4.63 15.61
C MET A 217 3.12 -4.11 17.03
N ASN A 218 1.92 -3.60 17.24
CA ASN A 218 1.42 -3.26 18.57
C ASN A 218 0.72 -4.45 19.25
N ASN A 219 0.10 -5.27 18.43
CA ASN A 219 -0.49 -6.56 18.80
C ASN A 219 -0.49 -7.48 17.57
N ASP A 220 -1.09 -8.67 17.67
CA ASP A 220 -1.06 -9.68 16.60
C ASP A 220 -1.64 -9.19 15.26
N LEU A 221 -2.35 -8.07 15.24
CA LEU A 221 -3.11 -7.59 14.09
C LEU A 221 -2.74 -6.18 13.65
N HIS A 222 -2.42 -5.30 14.60
CA HIS A 222 -2.27 -3.87 14.33
C HIS A 222 -0.82 -3.44 14.35
N PRO A 223 -0.36 -2.69 13.33
CA PRO A 223 0.97 -2.10 13.33
C PRO A 223 1.13 -1.08 14.46
N ASN A 224 2.36 -0.98 14.99
CA ASN A 224 2.79 0.13 15.82
C ASN A 224 3.28 1.33 14.96
N ALA A 225 3.82 2.36 15.61
CA ALA A 225 4.35 3.56 14.91
C ALA A 225 5.35 3.22 13.80
N LEU A 226 6.27 2.27 14.04
CA LEU A 226 7.24 1.85 13.03
C LEU A 226 6.56 1.10 11.87
N GLY A 227 5.62 0.19 12.17
CA GLY A 227 4.86 -0.51 11.15
C GLY A 227 4.06 0.46 10.25
N HIS A 228 3.45 1.49 10.82
CA HIS A 228 2.77 2.53 10.05
C HIS A 228 3.74 3.37 9.18
N ARG A 229 4.97 3.63 9.66
CA ARG A 229 6.01 4.28 8.84
C ARG A 229 6.46 3.38 7.69
N ILE A 230 6.57 2.07 7.90
CA ILE A 230 6.87 1.10 6.84
C ILE A 230 5.75 1.07 5.80
N MET A 231 4.48 1.14 6.23
CA MET A 231 3.35 1.19 5.30
C MET A 231 3.40 2.44 4.40
N VAL A 232 3.63 3.62 4.96
CA VAL A 232 3.70 4.84 4.14
C VAL A 232 4.93 4.84 3.23
N TYR A 233 6.04 4.27 3.68
CA TYR A 233 7.24 4.05 2.85
C TYR A 233 6.91 3.18 1.63
N THR A 234 6.20 2.06 1.83
CA THR A 234 5.72 1.20 0.74
C THR A 234 4.83 1.97 -0.24
N ILE A 235 3.87 2.75 0.25
CA ILE A 235 3.00 3.58 -0.61
C ILE A 235 3.83 4.52 -1.48
N ALA A 236 4.76 5.25 -0.87
CA ALA A 236 5.57 6.25 -1.57
C ALA A 236 6.44 5.61 -2.67
N LYS A 237 7.10 4.50 -2.34
CA LYS A 237 7.96 3.76 -3.27
C LYS A 237 7.19 3.18 -4.44
N GLU A 238 6.12 2.48 -4.17
CA GLU A 238 5.36 1.75 -5.19
C GLU A 238 4.51 2.67 -6.09
N LEU A 239 4.20 3.88 -5.62
CA LEU A 239 3.56 4.91 -6.44
C LEU A 239 4.55 5.90 -7.07
N GLY A 240 5.85 5.79 -6.79
CA GLY A 240 6.87 6.71 -7.30
C GLY A 240 6.72 8.15 -6.76
N ILE A 241 6.14 8.32 -5.57
CA ILE A 241 5.94 9.62 -4.92
C ILE A 241 6.96 9.75 -3.79
N GLU A 242 8.20 10.04 -4.17
CA GLU A 242 9.35 10.04 -3.25
C GLU A 242 10.01 11.42 -3.19
N PRO A 243 9.72 12.25 -2.20
CA PRO A 243 10.45 13.49 -2.00
C PRO A 243 11.94 13.21 -1.71
N LYS A 244 12.85 13.91 -2.40
CA LYS A 244 14.31 13.67 -2.32
C LYS A 244 14.88 13.70 -0.90
N ASN A 245 14.31 14.50 -0.01
CA ASN A 245 14.80 14.71 1.36
C ASN A 245 13.68 14.46 2.39
N SER A 246 12.82 13.48 2.17
CA SER A 246 11.71 13.17 3.06
C SER A 246 12.20 12.66 4.43
N PRO A 247 12.01 13.39 5.53
CA PRO A 247 12.26 12.86 6.88
C PRO A 247 11.32 11.70 7.21
N THR A 248 10.09 11.74 6.68
CA THR A 248 9.08 10.70 6.91
C THR A 248 9.48 9.36 6.31
N LEU A 249 10.17 9.37 5.15
CA LEU A 249 10.63 8.15 4.46
C LEU A 249 11.98 7.62 4.96
N LYS A 250 12.64 8.31 5.88
CA LYS A 250 13.84 7.77 6.55
C LYS A 250 13.41 6.74 7.58
N LEU A 251 13.36 5.47 7.19
CA LEU A 251 13.13 4.39 8.15
C LEU A 251 14.33 4.27 9.09
N PRO A 252 14.11 3.99 10.39
CA PRO A 252 15.22 3.63 11.26
C PRO A 252 15.92 2.39 10.70
N THR A 253 17.25 2.39 10.75
CA THR A 253 18.04 1.18 10.42
C THR A 253 17.57 0.02 11.31
N PRO A 254 17.42 -1.17 10.75
CA PRO A 254 16.97 -2.35 11.52
C PRO A 254 17.90 -2.66 12.68
#